data_fc602c6cf18f42c4421fb2bedc23ddcc
#
_entry.id   fc602c6cf18f42c4421fb2bedc23ddcc
#
_cell.length_a   1.000
_cell.length_b   1.000
_cell.length_c   1.000
_cell.angle_alpha   90.00
_cell.angle_beta   90.00
_cell.angle_gamma   90.00
#
_symmetry.space_group_name_H-M   'P 1'
#
loop_
_entity.id
_entity.type
_entity.pdbx_description
1 polymer ?
#
loop_
_entity_poly.entity_id
_entity_poly.type
_entity_poly.pdbx_seq_one_letter_code
_entity_poly.pdbx_strand_id
1 'polypeptide(L)'
;MPRVSNGGSDLDVLVTFIHDTKKKADANPGRRRSVDVTDVTTGSVEAGKAYFNGAGGCARCHTPTGDLAGVATRLKGLALMQRMLDPGRNRGTKPNPAKVTVTTKSGETVTGSLAHRDEFTIALTDASGWYRSFATSQVTFTVDDPLDAHREQLAKYTDKDMHDVLTYLHTLRGEERPK
;
A
#
# COMPACT_ATOMS: atom_id res chain seq x y z
N MET A 1 36.25 -11.72 -8.05
CA MET A 1 35.45 -10.48 -7.91
C MET A 1 36.17 -9.39 -8.67
N PRO A 2 35.57 -8.75 -9.68
CA PRO A 2 36.19 -7.65 -10.39
C PRO A 2 36.34 -6.47 -9.43
N ARG A 3 37.55 -5.92 -9.33
CA ARG A 3 37.79 -4.66 -8.61
C ARG A 3 37.18 -3.53 -9.43
N VAL A 4 36.23 -2.83 -8.85
CA VAL A 4 35.76 -1.54 -9.36
C VAL A 4 36.94 -0.58 -9.21
N SER A 5 37.54 -0.17 -10.33
CA SER A 5 38.54 0.89 -10.34
C SER A 5 37.86 2.20 -9.96
N ASN A 6 38.21 2.76 -8.82
CA ASN A 6 37.81 4.09 -8.42
C ASN A 6 38.46 5.14 -9.37
N GLY A 7 37.88 5.31 -10.54
CA GLY A 7 38.13 6.49 -11.35
C GLY A 7 37.39 7.66 -10.70
N GLY A 8 38.12 8.56 -10.03
CA GLY A 8 37.54 9.73 -9.37
C GLY A 8 36.62 10.58 -10.28
N SER A 9 36.85 10.52 -11.61
CA SER A 9 36.02 11.21 -12.60
C SER A 9 34.59 10.69 -12.72
N ASP A 10 34.35 9.37 -12.60
CA ASP A 10 33.00 8.78 -12.74
C ASP A 10 32.13 9.08 -11.52
N LEU A 11 32.76 9.09 -10.34
CA LEU A 11 32.08 9.45 -9.10
C LEU A 11 31.70 10.94 -9.11
N ASP A 12 32.61 11.82 -9.53
CA ASP A 12 32.38 13.25 -9.63
C ASP A 12 31.29 13.59 -10.64
N VAL A 13 31.25 12.89 -11.78
CA VAL A 13 30.19 13.01 -12.78
C VAL A 13 28.85 12.58 -12.21
N LEU A 14 28.80 11.46 -11.48
CA LEU A 14 27.58 10.96 -10.85
C LEU A 14 27.06 11.92 -9.77
N VAL A 15 27.94 12.40 -8.91
CA VAL A 15 27.62 13.39 -7.87
C VAL A 15 27.10 14.67 -8.49
N THR A 16 27.75 15.19 -9.51
CA THR A 16 27.31 16.38 -10.24
C THR A 16 25.95 16.18 -10.88
N PHE A 17 25.72 15.03 -11.53
CA PHE A 17 24.41 14.70 -12.11
C PHE A 17 23.29 14.67 -11.06
N ILE A 18 23.55 14.06 -9.89
CA ILE A 18 22.58 14.00 -8.79
C ILE A 18 22.27 15.40 -8.26
N HIS A 19 23.31 16.23 -8.05
CA HIS A 19 23.15 17.61 -7.59
C HIS A 19 22.37 18.48 -8.59
N ASP A 20 22.68 18.37 -9.88
CA ASP A 20 21.97 19.11 -10.92
C ASP A 20 20.52 18.67 -11.06
N THR A 21 20.27 17.37 -10.97
CA THR A 21 18.90 16.81 -11.01
C THR A 21 18.09 17.26 -9.80
N LYS A 22 18.69 17.25 -8.61
CA LYS A 22 18.08 17.78 -7.39
C LYS A 22 17.77 19.27 -7.52
N LYS A 23 18.75 20.08 -7.97
CA LYS A 23 18.58 21.52 -8.17
C LYS A 23 17.47 21.85 -9.17
N LYS A 24 17.35 21.08 -10.27
CA LYS A 24 16.25 21.20 -11.24
C LYS A 24 14.90 20.80 -10.64
N ALA A 25 14.85 19.79 -9.78
CA ALA A 25 13.65 19.38 -9.09
C ALA A 25 13.21 20.42 -8.04
N ASP A 26 14.16 20.98 -7.29
CA ASP A 26 13.90 22.00 -6.26
C ASP A 26 13.49 23.35 -6.89
N ALA A 27 14.02 23.70 -8.07
CA ALA A 27 13.67 24.92 -8.80
C ALA A 27 12.26 24.88 -9.43
N ASN A 28 11.64 23.70 -9.54
CA ASN A 28 10.30 23.52 -10.09
C ASN A 28 9.40 22.71 -9.16
N PRO A 29 9.12 23.20 -7.93
CA PRO A 29 8.34 22.45 -6.93
C PRO A 29 6.88 22.19 -7.36
N GLY A 30 6.38 22.91 -8.39
CA GLY A 30 5.01 22.79 -8.89
C GLY A 30 4.85 21.92 -10.14
N ARG A 31 5.93 21.37 -10.71
CA ARG A 31 5.87 20.60 -11.96
C ARG A 31 5.69 19.09 -11.82
N ARG A 32 5.29 18.60 -10.66
CA ARG A 32 4.58 17.32 -10.61
C ARG A 32 3.28 17.57 -11.34
N ARG A 33 3.10 16.97 -12.51
CA ARG A 33 1.81 16.96 -13.19
C ARG A 33 0.79 16.52 -12.13
N SER A 34 -0.04 17.45 -11.68
CA SER A 34 -1.23 17.11 -10.92
C SER A 34 -2.08 16.33 -11.91
N VAL A 35 -2.20 15.02 -11.71
CA VAL A 35 -3.14 14.21 -12.48
C VAL A 35 -4.51 14.72 -12.09
N ASP A 36 -5.24 15.28 -13.03
CA ASP A 36 -6.61 15.76 -12.78
C ASP A 36 -7.49 14.57 -12.38
N VAL A 37 -8.52 14.85 -11.58
CA VAL A 37 -9.50 13.82 -11.21
C VAL A 37 -10.14 13.23 -12.45
N THR A 38 -10.39 14.04 -13.49
CA THR A 38 -10.94 13.60 -14.78
C THR A 38 -10.05 12.61 -15.51
N ASP A 39 -8.74 12.70 -15.35
CA ASP A 39 -7.80 11.79 -16.01
C ASP A 39 -7.80 10.37 -15.40
N VAL A 40 -8.26 10.23 -14.17
CA VAL A 40 -8.29 8.95 -13.46
C VAL A 40 -9.70 8.37 -13.29
N THR A 41 -10.75 9.16 -13.55
CA THR A 41 -12.16 8.73 -13.47
C THR A 41 -12.78 8.56 -14.87
N THR A 42 -12.07 7.88 -15.74
CA THR A 42 -12.50 7.62 -17.14
C THR A 42 -13.29 6.31 -17.29
N GLY A 43 -13.48 5.57 -16.20
CA GLY A 43 -14.18 4.29 -16.21
C GLY A 43 -15.71 4.40 -16.10
N SER A 44 -16.39 3.26 -16.13
CA SER A 44 -17.84 3.13 -15.92
C SER A 44 -18.16 2.91 -14.44
N VAL A 45 -19.11 3.69 -13.91
CA VAL A 45 -19.63 3.52 -12.54
C VAL A 45 -20.26 2.15 -12.35
N GLU A 46 -21.04 1.68 -13.31
CA GLU A 46 -21.75 0.40 -13.28
C GLU A 46 -20.77 -0.76 -13.28
N ALA A 47 -19.76 -0.71 -14.17
CA ALA A 47 -18.72 -1.73 -14.23
C ALA A 47 -17.88 -1.74 -12.95
N GLY A 48 -17.52 -0.56 -12.43
CA GLY A 48 -16.81 -0.43 -11.16
C GLY A 48 -17.58 -0.99 -9.97
N LYS A 49 -18.89 -0.72 -9.90
CA LYS A 49 -19.78 -1.30 -8.88
C LYS A 49 -19.89 -2.82 -9.01
N ALA A 50 -20.00 -3.33 -10.22
CA ALA A 50 -20.04 -4.77 -10.47
C ALA A 50 -18.73 -5.44 -10.07
N TYR A 51 -17.59 -4.85 -10.42
CA TYR A 51 -16.27 -5.31 -10.04
C TYR A 51 -16.08 -5.30 -8.51
N PHE A 52 -16.45 -4.21 -7.85
CA PHE A 52 -16.38 -4.05 -6.39
C PHE A 52 -17.11 -5.16 -5.65
N ASN A 53 -18.33 -5.51 -6.10
CA ASN A 53 -19.16 -6.54 -5.49
C ASN A 53 -18.84 -7.97 -5.95
N GLY A 54 -18.13 -8.12 -7.06
CA GLY A 54 -17.84 -9.39 -7.72
C GLY A 54 -16.36 -9.73 -7.75
N ALA A 55 -15.76 -9.67 -8.95
CA ALA A 55 -14.40 -10.12 -9.22
C ALA A 55 -13.32 -9.41 -8.38
N GLY A 56 -13.51 -8.16 -8.03
CA GLY A 56 -12.61 -7.38 -7.18
C GLY A 56 -12.61 -7.82 -5.73
N GLY A 57 -13.68 -8.47 -5.26
CA GLY A 57 -13.81 -8.96 -3.89
C GLY A 57 -13.81 -7.88 -2.81
N CYS A 58 -13.92 -6.61 -3.17
CA CYS A 58 -13.83 -5.47 -2.24
C CYS A 58 -14.94 -5.48 -1.19
N ALA A 59 -16.15 -5.89 -1.59
CA ALA A 59 -17.33 -5.97 -0.72
C ALA A 59 -17.22 -7.02 0.40
N ARG A 60 -16.18 -7.88 0.39
CA ARG A 60 -15.93 -8.80 1.50
C ARG A 60 -15.48 -8.10 2.77
N CYS A 61 -14.83 -6.95 2.64
CA CYS A 61 -14.28 -6.19 3.76
C CYS A 61 -14.81 -4.76 3.83
N HIS A 62 -15.28 -4.21 2.70
CA HIS A 62 -15.69 -2.81 2.58
C HIS A 62 -17.18 -2.67 2.28
N THR A 63 -17.78 -1.61 2.82
CA THR A 63 -19.16 -1.25 2.52
C THR A 63 -19.26 0.20 2.03
N PRO A 64 -19.99 0.47 0.95
CA PRO A 64 -20.14 1.83 0.41
C PRO A 64 -20.75 2.84 1.39
N THR A 65 -21.63 2.36 2.28
CA THR A 65 -22.33 3.18 3.27
C THR A 65 -21.70 3.15 4.66
N GLY A 66 -20.69 2.30 4.87
CA GLY A 66 -19.96 2.17 6.13
C GLY A 66 -18.58 2.84 6.05
N ASP A 67 -17.54 2.05 6.02
CA ASP A 67 -16.15 2.53 6.04
C ASP A 67 -15.76 3.38 4.82
N LEU A 68 -16.37 3.12 3.65
CA LEU A 68 -16.17 3.90 2.44
C LEU A 68 -17.14 5.07 2.27
N ALA A 69 -18.09 5.26 3.18
CA ALA A 69 -19.00 6.39 3.11
C ALA A 69 -18.21 7.72 3.08
N GLY A 70 -18.47 8.56 2.07
CA GLY A 70 -17.78 9.82 1.90
C GLY A 70 -16.30 9.72 1.56
N VAL A 71 -15.82 8.58 1.09
CA VAL A 71 -14.40 8.41 0.74
C VAL A 71 -13.96 9.42 -0.33
N ALA A 72 -14.80 9.72 -1.30
CA ALA A 72 -14.51 10.69 -2.36
C ALA A 72 -14.52 12.14 -1.88
N THR A 73 -15.07 12.43 -0.71
CA THR A 73 -14.98 13.74 -0.06
C THR A 73 -13.63 13.90 0.64
N ARG A 74 -13.12 12.81 1.25
CA ARG A 74 -11.85 12.80 1.99
C ARG A 74 -10.64 12.65 1.09
N LEU A 75 -10.75 11.85 0.04
CA LEU A 75 -9.67 11.54 -0.89
C LEU A 75 -10.15 11.78 -2.32
N LYS A 76 -9.36 12.52 -3.11
CA LYS A 76 -9.74 12.88 -4.48
C LYS A 76 -8.69 12.42 -5.49
N GLY A 77 -9.13 12.06 -6.68
CA GLY A 77 -8.27 11.74 -7.81
C GLY A 77 -7.18 10.74 -7.47
N LEU A 78 -5.95 11.11 -7.75
CA LEU A 78 -4.77 10.26 -7.53
C LEU A 78 -4.61 9.81 -6.07
N ALA A 79 -5.00 10.64 -5.10
CA ALA A 79 -4.90 10.26 -3.69
C ALA A 79 -5.83 9.09 -3.33
N LEU A 80 -7.04 9.07 -3.90
CA LEU A 80 -7.97 7.95 -3.74
C LEU A 80 -7.43 6.69 -4.44
N MET A 81 -6.94 6.83 -5.67
CA MET A 81 -6.33 5.73 -6.41
C MET A 81 -5.14 5.13 -5.66
N GLN A 82 -4.23 5.95 -5.17
CA GLN A 82 -3.08 5.49 -4.38
C GLN A 82 -3.51 4.76 -3.11
N ARG A 83 -4.56 5.24 -2.44
CA ARG A 83 -5.10 4.59 -1.25
C ARG A 83 -5.80 3.28 -1.57
N MET A 84 -6.46 3.19 -2.71
CA MET A 84 -7.08 1.95 -3.19
C MET A 84 -6.03 0.88 -3.49
N LEU A 85 -4.93 1.27 -4.14
CA LEU A 85 -3.88 0.33 -4.55
C LEU A 85 -2.92 -0.02 -3.41
N ASP A 86 -2.59 0.94 -2.53
CA ASP A 86 -1.67 0.76 -1.41
C ASP A 86 -2.18 1.46 -0.15
N PRO A 87 -3.15 0.86 0.56
CA PRO A 87 -3.71 1.43 1.77
C PRO A 87 -2.70 1.54 2.92
N GLY A 88 -1.62 0.75 2.89
CA GLY A 88 -0.54 0.79 3.88
C GLY A 88 0.35 2.03 3.80
N ARG A 89 0.37 2.71 2.66
CA ARG A 89 1.21 3.89 2.40
C ARG A 89 0.69 5.17 3.07
N ASN A 90 0.32 5.11 4.33
CA ASN A 90 -0.25 6.27 5.02
C ASN A 90 0.83 7.11 5.71
N ARG A 91 0.94 8.37 5.32
CA ARG A 91 1.87 9.34 5.92
C ARG A 91 1.34 9.91 7.25
N GLY A 92 0.92 9.10 8.19
CA GLY A 92 0.47 9.68 9.46
C GLY A 92 -0.23 8.75 10.44
N THR A 93 -0.75 7.62 10.00
CA THR A 93 -1.27 6.59 10.88
C THR A 93 -0.46 5.32 10.67
N LYS A 94 0.12 4.75 11.73
CA LYS A 94 0.68 3.41 11.65
C LYS A 94 -0.47 2.48 11.27
N PRO A 95 -0.35 1.69 10.18
CA PRO A 95 -1.34 0.65 9.93
C PRO A 95 -1.40 -0.25 11.16
N ASN A 96 -2.57 -0.81 11.44
CA ASN A 96 -2.64 -1.88 12.44
C ASN A 96 -1.63 -2.96 12.02
N PRO A 97 -0.68 -3.31 12.90
CA PRO A 97 0.30 -4.32 12.54
C PRO A 97 -0.42 -5.63 12.25
N ALA A 98 0.03 -6.33 11.22
CA ALA A 98 -0.45 -7.66 10.92
C ALA A 98 -0.31 -8.56 12.16
N LYS A 99 -1.28 -9.41 12.40
CA LYS A 99 -1.21 -10.41 13.46
C LYS A 99 -0.45 -11.62 12.95
N VAL A 100 0.51 -12.10 13.72
CA VAL A 100 1.26 -13.30 13.38
C VAL A 100 1.14 -14.34 14.48
N THR A 101 0.99 -15.59 14.07
CA THR A 101 1.05 -16.76 14.95
C THR A 101 2.19 -17.63 14.49
N VAL A 102 3.14 -17.91 15.38
CA VAL A 102 4.31 -18.76 15.14
C VAL A 102 4.18 -20.01 16.00
N THR A 103 4.37 -21.18 15.38
CA THR A 103 4.41 -22.47 16.07
C THR A 103 5.81 -23.06 15.91
N THR A 104 6.47 -23.32 17.01
CA THR A 104 7.80 -23.94 17.06
C THR A 104 7.72 -25.44 16.80
N LYS A 105 8.86 -26.09 16.51
CA LYS A 105 8.92 -27.55 16.36
C LYS A 105 8.56 -28.31 17.65
N SER A 106 8.69 -27.68 18.82
CA SER A 106 8.23 -28.24 20.10
C SER A 106 6.72 -28.14 20.32
N GLY A 107 5.98 -27.48 19.42
CA GLY A 107 4.54 -27.25 19.54
C GLY A 107 4.16 -25.98 20.32
N GLU A 108 5.14 -25.21 20.82
CA GLU A 108 4.86 -23.93 21.45
C GLU A 108 4.31 -22.96 20.42
N THR A 109 3.21 -22.29 20.75
CA THR A 109 2.58 -21.29 19.91
C THR A 109 2.70 -19.91 20.52
N VAL A 110 3.21 -18.96 19.74
CA VAL A 110 3.37 -17.56 20.13
C VAL A 110 2.61 -16.68 19.14
N THR A 111 1.77 -15.79 19.65
CA THR A 111 0.99 -14.86 18.84
C THR A 111 1.34 -13.42 19.21
N GLY A 112 1.40 -12.54 18.21
CA GLY A 112 1.67 -11.12 18.44
C GLY A 112 1.53 -10.27 17.20
N SER A 113 1.99 -9.05 17.30
CA SER A 113 2.05 -8.11 16.19
C SER A 113 3.30 -8.36 15.37
N LEU A 114 3.16 -8.45 14.05
CA LEU A 114 4.30 -8.63 13.13
C LEU A 114 5.27 -7.46 13.28
N ALA A 115 6.51 -7.76 13.63
CA ALA A 115 7.58 -6.79 13.77
C ALA A 115 8.55 -6.81 12.59
N HIS A 116 8.83 -8.01 12.05
CA HIS A 116 9.70 -8.21 10.90
C HIS A 116 9.37 -9.51 10.18
N ARG A 117 9.52 -9.53 8.86
CA ARG A 117 9.41 -10.73 8.03
C ARG A 117 10.30 -10.60 6.80
N ASP A 118 11.13 -11.59 6.61
CA ASP A 118 11.86 -11.84 5.37
C ASP A 118 11.91 -13.35 5.06
N GLU A 119 12.73 -13.76 4.12
CA GLU A 119 12.86 -15.18 3.72
C GLU A 119 13.52 -16.06 4.80
N PHE A 120 14.30 -15.47 5.72
CA PHE A 120 15.05 -16.17 6.75
C PHE A 120 14.45 -16.04 8.13
N THR A 121 13.74 -14.93 8.40
CA THR A 121 13.35 -14.54 9.74
C THR A 121 11.91 -14.08 9.80
N ILE A 122 11.18 -14.54 10.82
CA ILE A 122 9.89 -14.01 11.23
C ILE A 122 10.01 -13.50 12.66
N ALA A 123 9.60 -12.27 12.92
CA ALA A 123 9.63 -11.69 14.26
C ALA A 123 8.31 -11.02 14.61
N LEU A 124 7.95 -11.11 15.87
CA LEU A 124 6.74 -10.54 16.42
C LEU A 124 7.00 -9.83 17.75
N THR A 125 6.12 -8.93 18.12
CA THR A 125 6.01 -8.40 19.48
C THR A 125 4.78 -9.03 20.13
N ASP A 126 4.96 -9.79 21.19
CA ASP A 126 3.87 -10.47 21.88
C ASP A 126 3.03 -9.52 22.75
N ALA A 127 1.97 -10.04 23.38
CA ALA A 127 1.08 -9.25 24.23
C ALA A 127 1.75 -8.62 25.45
N SER A 128 2.89 -9.16 25.88
CA SER A 128 3.70 -8.62 26.99
C SER A 128 4.69 -7.54 26.51
N GLY A 129 4.75 -7.26 25.21
CA GLY A 129 5.68 -6.30 24.62
C GLY A 129 7.06 -6.89 24.31
N TRP A 130 7.25 -8.19 24.45
CA TRP A 130 8.52 -8.85 24.15
C TRP A 130 8.68 -9.07 22.65
N TYR A 131 9.84 -8.67 22.14
CA TYR A 131 10.26 -8.98 20.77
C TYR A 131 10.79 -10.40 20.70
N ARG A 132 10.18 -11.21 19.84
CA ARG A 132 10.60 -12.60 19.59
C ARG A 132 10.91 -12.78 18.12
N SER A 133 12.06 -13.39 17.84
CA SER A 133 12.54 -13.65 16.48
C SER A 133 12.81 -15.14 16.29
N PHE A 134 12.41 -15.66 15.13
CA PHE A 134 12.51 -17.08 14.79
C PHE A 134 13.07 -17.24 13.38
N ALA A 135 13.92 -18.24 13.18
CA ALA A 135 14.31 -18.64 11.84
C ALA A 135 13.11 -19.32 11.14
N THR A 136 12.76 -18.88 9.94
CA THR A 136 11.61 -19.41 9.18
C THR A 136 11.72 -20.92 8.95
N SER A 137 12.93 -21.46 8.81
CA SER A 137 13.21 -22.90 8.68
C SER A 137 12.94 -23.73 9.95
N GLN A 138 12.78 -23.10 11.11
CA GLN A 138 12.59 -23.76 12.40
C GLN A 138 11.17 -23.69 12.95
N VAL A 139 10.29 -22.93 12.28
CA VAL A 139 8.93 -22.70 12.74
C VAL A 139 7.93 -22.80 11.59
N THR A 140 6.66 -23.02 11.92
CA THR A 140 5.54 -22.72 11.02
C THR A 140 4.87 -21.44 11.48
N PHE A 141 4.38 -20.62 10.57
CA PHE A 141 3.71 -19.40 10.94
C PHE A 141 2.57 -19.02 9.99
N THR A 142 1.61 -18.31 10.53
CA THR A 142 0.54 -17.66 9.75
C THR A 142 0.57 -16.16 10.02
N VAL A 143 0.38 -15.37 8.97
CA VAL A 143 0.27 -13.91 9.07
C VAL A 143 -1.13 -13.54 8.62
N ASP A 144 -1.87 -12.87 9.50
CA ASP A 144 -3.16 -12.27 9.22
C ASP A 144 -2.96 -10.77 9.03
N ASP A 145 -2.72 -10.39 7.78
CA ASP A 145 -2.53 -9.00 7.38
C ASP A 145 -3.77 -8.52 6.63
N PRO A 146 -4.52 -7.55 7.17
CA PRO A 146 -5.71 -7.02 6.50
C PRO A 146 -5.40 -6.39 5.13
N LEU A 147 -4.11 -6.11 4.85
CA LEU A 147 -3.67 -5.56 3.56
C LEU A 147 -3.31 -6.62 2.52
N ASP A 148 -3.26 -7.91 2.87
CA ASP A 148 -2.89 -8.97 1.92
C ASP A 148 -3.89 -9.06 0.75
N ALA A 149 -5.19 -8.88 1.00
CA ALA A 149 -6.20 -8.83 -0.05
C ALA A 149 -5.92 -7.72 -1.08
N HIS A 150 -5.41 -6.57 -0.65
CA HIS A 150 -5.02 -5.48 -1.56
C HIS A 150 -3.76 -5.85 -2.37
N ARG A 151 -2.76 -6.49 -1.74
CA ARG A 151 -1.54 -6.94 -2.42
C ARG A 151 -1.84 -8.00 -3.47
N GLU A 152 -2.69 -8.97 -3.13
CA GLU A 152 -3.13 -9.99 -4.08
C GLU A 152 -3.93 -9.40 -5.24
N GLN A 153 -4.71 -8.35 -4.97
CA GLN A 153 -5.53 -7.70 -5.98
C GLN A 153 -4.68 -6.89 -6.97
N LEU A 154 -3.54 -6.33 -6.54
CA LEU A 154 -2.64 -5.57 -7.42
C LEU A 154 -2.23 -6.37 -8.67
N ALA A 155 -1.97 -7.66 -8.52
CA ALA A 155 -1.57 -8.52 -9.64
C ALA A 155 -2.73 -8.89 -10.59
N LYS A 156 -3.98 -8.63 -10.19
CA LYS A 156 -5.20 -9.02 -10.92
C LYS A 156 -5.85 -7.84 -11.63
N TYR A 157 -5.55 -6.60 -11.23
CA TYR A 157 -6.12 -5.43 -11.85
C TYR A 157 -5.72 -5.31 -13.31
N THR A 158 -6.70 -5.16 -14.18
CA THR A 158 -6.47 -4.54 -15.48
C THR A 158 -6.55 -3.01 -15.34
N ASP A 159 -5.99 -2.28 -16.30
CA ASP A 159 -6.10 -0.82 -16.35
C ASP A 159 -7.57 -0.36 -16.33
N LYS A 160 -8.40 -1.07 -17.10
CA LYS A 160 -9.85 -0.83 -17.13
C LYS A 160 -10.51 -1.02 -15.78
N ASP A 161 -10.20 -2.11 -15.05
CA ASP A 161 -10.80 -2.38 -13.75
C ASP A 161 -10.43 -1.30 -12.73
N MET A 162 -9.18 -0.82 -12.75
CA MET A 162 -8.72 0.27 -11.88
C MET A 162 -9.53 1.55 -12.12
N HIS A 163 -9.70 1.94 -13.39
CA HIS A 163 -10.47 3.13 -13.74
C HIS A 163 -11.94 2.98 -13.40
N ASP A 164 -12.55 1.84 -13.66
CA ASP A 164 -13.95 1.56 -13.35
C ASP A 164 -14.22 1.64 -11.85
N VAL A 165 -13.42 0.93 -11.04
CA VAL A 165 -13.56 0.93 -9.57
C VAL A 165 -13.32 2.34 -9.01
N LEU A 166 -12.31 3.04 -9.49
CA LEU A 166 -12.03 4.39 -9.03
C LEU A 166 -13.19 5.34 -9.35
N THR A 167 -13.76 5.23 -10.56
CA THR A 167 -14.93 6.00 -10.96
C THR A 167 -16.13 5.71 -10.06
N TYR A 168 -16.38 4.45 -9.76
CA TYR A 168 -17.41 4.07 -8.78
C TYR A 168 -17.13 4.64 -7.39
N LEU A 169 -15.92 4.51 -6.85
CA LEU A 169 -15.55 5.05 -5.55
C LEU A 169 -15.71 6.57 -5.49
N HIS A 170 -15.51 7.28 -6.61
CA HIS A 170 -15.74 8.72 -6.72
C HIS A 170 -17.21 9.11 -6.57
N THR A 171 -18.17 8.21 -6.75
CA THR A 171 -19.58 8.45 -6.47
C THR A 171 -19.92 8.40 -4.98
N LEU A 172 -19.07 7.79 -4.15
CA LEU A 172 -19.27 7.63 -2.72
C LEU A 172 -18.91 8.93 -1.96
N ARG A 173 -19.68 9.98 -2.25
CA ARG A 173 -19.58 11.27 -1.57
C ARG A 173 -20.45 11.21 -0.32
N GLY A 174 -19.93 11.65 0.82
CA GLY A 174 -20.74 11.90 2.00
C GLY A 174 -21.63 13.12 1.79
N GLU A 175 -22.70 13.22 2.55
CA GLU A 175 -23.46 14.47 2.64
C GLU A 175 -22.48 15.59 3.04
N GLU A 176 -22.43 16.67 2.25
CA GLU A 176 -21.73 17.89 2.66
C GLU A 176 -22.45 18.39 3.90
N ARG A 177 -21.79 18.37 5.06
CA ARG A 177 -22.32 19.07 6.22
C ARG A 177 -22.42 20.54 5.86
N PRO A 178 -23.60 21.15 5.92
CA PRO A 178 -23.73 22.59 5.76
C PRO A 178 -22.83 23.28 6.81
N LYS A 179 -22.09 24.28 6.34
CA LYS A 179 -21.26 25.12 7.20
C LYS A 179 -22.12 25.98 8.10
#